data_71d0d7c6e1162d8f55a3be3dba669be9
#
_entry.id   71d0d7c6e1162d8f55a3be3dba669be9
#
_cell.length_a   1.000
_cell.length_b   1.000
_cell.length_c   1.000
_cell.angle_alpha   90.00
_cell.angle_beta   90.00
_cell.angle_gamma   90.00
#
_symmetry.space_group_name_H-M   'P 1'
#
loop_
_entity.id
_entity.type
_entity.pdbx_description
1 polymer ?
#
loop_
_entity_poly.entity_id
_entity_poly.type
_entity_poly.pdbx_seq_one_letter_code
_entity_poly.pdbx_strand_id
1 'polypeptide(L)'
;MITVLDVETTFKVLADKKTDADPHTGNMLVSVGYDCEGNKDYLCFYHKDRPPTENAKRQLQAVLDMTKLLVGHNIKFDLKWLRACGFVYTGRVHDTMICEYLINGGSKVPLSLKKCCERYALSPKKTDLTEKYLQDKISFERIPWPIVKEYGEADVQVTKELYEAQIDNMPKRLKATLELSNEMCDLLTDMELEGIQISRENLLAIKEEYTKEIRTLESFLSSEVKRVMGDTEINLDSSEDRSRVIFSREVLDKKRWAMIFNLGYEDRGNSRRKKRPKRMTPAVLSQNIARQTRLLYKTKMESCNKCGGSGHFYALKKDGTVGKQRRLCKACRGKGVVFIRQKELAGFKMNVNSVDDITVHGFKTDKLMIDKLVSSANSQQKIFVESYSRYNAIKTY
;
A
#
# COMPACT_ATOMS: atom_id res chain seq x y z
N MET A 1 31.14 -24.09 12.59
CA MET A 1 29.84 -24.45 13.15
C MET A 1 28.73 -23.75 12.37
N ILE A 2 27.56 -24.35 12.29
CA ILE A 2 26.34 -23.74 11.76
C ILE A 2 25.48 -23.32 12.97
N THR A 3 25.03 -22.08 12.99
CA THR A 3 24.14 -21.59 14.03
C THR A 3 22.86 -21.08 13.39
N VAL A 4 21.72 -21.57 13.85
CA VAL A 4 20.40 -20.99 13.53
C VAL A 4 20.03 -20.00 14.62
N LEU A 5 19.54 -18.81 14.21
CA LEU A 5 19.25 -17.72 15.15
C LEU A 5 17.97 -17.01 14.75
N ASP A 6 17.25 -16.49 15.76
CA ASP A 6 16.07 -15.65 15.61
C ASP A 6 16.03 -14.61 16.72
N VAL A 7 15.65 -13.37 16.42
CA VAL A 7 15.59 -12.27 17.38
C VAL A 7 14.16 -11.76 17.55
N GLU A 8 13.79 -11.47 18.81
CA GLU A 8 12.55 -10.78 19.13
C GLU A 8 12.84 -9.37 19.65
N THR A 9 12.02 -8.42 19.24
CA THR A 9 12.27 -6.99 19.49
C THR A 9 11.01 -6.28 19.98
N THR A 10 11.21 -5.12 20.60
CA THR A 10 10.08 -4.22 20.77
C THR A 10 9.66 -3.61 19.44
N PHE A 11 8.43 -3.12 19.36
CA PHE A 11 7.97 -2.31 18.25
C PHE A 11 7.09 -1.16 18.73
N LYS A 12 7.03 -0.10 17.91
CA LYS A 12 6.15 1.04 18.10
C LYS A 12 5.03 0.99 17.07
N VAL A 13 3.85 1.46 17.45
CA VAL A 13 2.72 1.63 16.52
C VAL A 13 2.75 3.05 15.98
N LEU A 14 2.89 3.18 14.68
CA LEU A 14 2.90 4.46 13.98
C LEU A 14 1.49 5.03 13.79
N ALA A 15 1.40 6.30 13.40
CA ALA A 15 0.12 6.99 13.18
C ALA A 15 -0.76 6.32 12.11
N ASP A 16 -0.16 5.69 11.10
CA ASP A 16 -0.83 4.91 10.05
C ASP A 16 -1.19 3.47 10.49
N LYS A 17 -1.05 3.16 11.78
CA LYS A 17 -1.27 1.85 12.41
C LYS A 17 -0.30 0.75 11.97
N LYS A 18 0.76 1.05 11.23
CA LYS A 18 1.84 0.11 11.01
C LYS A 18 2.70 -0.04 12.25
N THR A 19 3.45 -1.15 12.34
CA THR A 19 4.44 -1.37 13.38
C THR A 19 5.82 -1.00 12.85
N ASP A 20 6.62 -0.39 13.70
CA ASP A 20 8.02 -0.07 13.46
C ASP A 20 8.88 -0.77 14.51
N ALA A 21 9.74 -1.67 14.07
CA ALA A 21 10.69 -2.43 14.87
C ALA A 21 12.14 -2.09 14.51
N ASP A 22 12.40 -0.87 14.01
CA ASP A 22 13.74 -0.43 13.64
C ASP A 22 14.56 -0.08 14.91
N PRO A 23 15.84 -0.52 15.02
CA PRO A 23 16.69 -0.23 16.19
C PRO A 23 16.97 1.27 16.36
N HIS A 24 17.01 2.07 15.26
CA HIS A 24 17.28 3.51 15.32
C HIS A 24 16.10 4.35 15.84
N THR A 25 14.90 3.78 15.90
CA THR A 25 13.71 4.47 16.40
C THR A 25 13.50 4.31 17.91
N GLY A 26 14.52 3.77 18.60
CA GLY A 26 14.51 3.58 20.06
C GLY A 26 13.70 2.35 20.49
N ASN A 27 13.60 1.35 19.64
CA ASN A 27 13.18 0.01 20.00
C ASN A 27 14.33 -0.74 20.67
N MET A 28 14.02 -1.85 21.33
CA MET A 28 14.97 -2.64 22.14
C MET A 28 14.97 -4.09 21.65
N LEU A 29 16.15 -4.71 21.70
CA LEU A 29 16.29 -6.17 21.55
C LEU A 29 15.68 -6.85 22.78
N VAL A 30 14.65 -7.66 22.59
CA VAL A 30 13.96 -8.35 23.69
C VAL A 30 14.67 -9.66 24.02
N SER A 31 14.87 -10.50 23.04
CA SER A 31 15.48 -11.83 23.22
C SER A 31 16.14 -12.32 21.95
N VAL A 32 17.01 -13.30 22.11
CA VAL A 32 17.66 -14.04 21.03
C VAL A 32 17.61 -15.51 21.33
N GLY A 33 17.02 -16.28 20.43
CA GLY A 33 17.10 -17.73 20.43
C GLY A 33 18.17 -18.23 19.46
N TYR A 34 18.87 -19.30 19.80
CA TYR A 34 19.81 -19.94 18.88
C TYR A 34 19.91 -21.45 19.07
N ASP A 35 20.33 -22.13 18.01
CA ASP A 35 20.78 -23.53 18.01
C ASP A 35 22.12 -23.60 17.28
N CYS A 36 23.20 -23.80 18.02
CA CYS A 36 24.56 -24.00 17.51
C CYS A 36 24.91 -25.49 17.54
N GLU A 37 24.64 -26.22 16.45
CA GLU A 37 24.91 -27.66 16.33
C GLU A 37 24.37 -28.48 17.52
N GLY A 38 23.16 -28.14 18.00
CA GLY A 38 22.48 -28.82 19.11
C GLY A 38 22.68 -28.17 20.49
N ASN A 39 23.61 -27.23 20.61
CA ASN A 39 23.69 -26.37 21.79
C ASN A 39 22.69 -25.24 21.67
N LYS A 40 21.57 -25.34 22.39
CA LYS A 40 20.43 -24.42 22.31
C LYS A 40 20.34 -23.55 23.54
N ASP A 41 20.07 -22.26 23.36
CA ASP A 41 19.70 -21.36 24.45
C ASP A 41 18.76 -20.25 23.96
N TYR A 42 18.11 -19.59 24.93
CA TYR A 42 17.20 -18.48 24.70
C TYR A 42 17.50 -17.34 25.67
N LEU A 43 18.15 -16.31 25.19
CA LEU A 43 18.71 -15.23 25.99
C LEU A 43 17.74 -14.05 26.07
N CYS A 44 17.48 -13.54 27.26
CA CYS A 44 16.74 -12.31 27.52
C CYS A 44 17.68 -11.11 27.56
N PHE A 45 17.38 -10.07 26.80
CA PHE A 45 18.09 -8.79 26.81
C PHE A 45 17.26 -7.68 27.46
N TYR A 46 15.96 -7.64 27.17
CA TYR A 46 15.04 -6.65 27.68
C TYR A 46 13.61 -7.21 27.78
N HIS A 47 13.06 -7.33 28.98
CA HIS A 47 11.69 -7.78 29.19
C HIS A 47 11.13 -7.24 30.50
N LYS A 48 9.80 -7.01 30.59
CA LYS A 48 9.17 -6.45 31.80
C LYS A 48 9.10 -7.40 32.95
N ASP A 49 8.84 -8.68 32.68
CA ASP A 49 8.63 -9.72 33.72
C ASP A 49 9.89 -10.52 34.04
N ARG A 50 10.98 -10.25 33.32
CA ARG A 50 12.22 -11.02 33.49
C ARG A 50 13.45 -10.12 33.42
N PRO A 51 14.39 -10.24 34.37
CA PRO A 51 15.68 -9.57 34.22
C PRO A 51 16.45 -10.14 33.02
N PRO A 52 17.35 -9.36 32.42
CA PRO A 52 18.26 -9.85 31.39
C PRO A 52 19.02 -11.10 31.85
N THR A 53 19.27 -12.01 30.94
CA THR A 53 20.12 -13.18 31.20
C THR A 53 21.52 -12.70 31.58
N GLU A 54 22.05 -13.24 32.67
CA GLU A 54 23.41 -12.90 33.12
C GLU A 54 24.42 -13.19 32.00
N ASN A 55 25.29 -12.22 31.74
CA ASN A 55 26.30 -12.32 30.67
C ASN A 55 25.76 -12.63 29.28
N ALA A 56 24.45 -12.38 28.99
CA ALA A 56 23.82 -12.67 27.69
C ALA A 56 24.63 -12.16 26.50
N LYS A 57 25.13 -10.92 26.57
CA LYS A 57 25.96 -10.33 25.52
C LYS A 57 27.26 -11.12 25.28
N ARG A 58 27.93 -11.55 26.33
CA ARG A 58 29.16 -12.34 26.21
C ARG A 58 28.88 -13.74 25.66
N GLN A 59 27.80 -14.37 26.13
CA GLN A 59 27.40 -15.70 25.66
C GLN A 59 27.07 -15.68 24.19
N LEU A 60 26.24 -14.75 23.73
CA LEU A 60 25.88 -14.65 22.32
C LEU A 60 27.10 -14.33 21.45
N GLN A 61 27.97 -13.39 21.87
CA GLN A 61 29.18 -13.08 21.12
C GLN A 61 30.06 -14.31 20.96
N ALA A 62 30.28 -15.10 22.04
CA ALA A 62 31.06 -16.33 21.96
C ALA A 62 30.49 -17.36 20.98
N VAL A 63 29.18 -17.47 20.89
CA VAL A 63 28.50 -18.31 19.86
C VAL A 63 28.76 -17.76 18.46
N LEU A 64 28.61 -16.46 18.25
CA LEU A 64 28.87 -15.83 16.95
C LEU A 64 30.32 -15.97 16.52
N ASP A 65 31.29 -15.86 17.44
CA ASP A 65 32.72 -16.03 17.14
C ASP A 65 33.08 -17.45 16.67
N MET A 66 32.33 -18.46 17.10
CA MET A 66 32.52 -19.86 16.69
C MET A 66 31.71 -20.19 15.40
N THR A 67 30.76 -19.35 15.03
CA THR A 67 29.85 -19.61 13.94
C THR A 67 30.48 -19.29 12.57
N LYS A 68 30.48 -20.29 11.66
CA LYS A 68 30.94 -20.12 10.27
C LYS A 68 29.80 -19.79 9.30
N LEU A 69 28.61 -20.28 9.61
CA LEU A 69 27.38 -20.02 8.84
C LEU A 69 26.25 -19.70 9.81
N LEU A 70 25.73 -18.48 9.72
CA LEU A 70 24.56 -18.03 10.45
C LEU A 70 23.33 -18.19 9.58
N VAL A 71 22.31 -18.89 10.08
CA VAL A 71 21.08 -19.19 9.38
C VAL A 71 19.91 -18.50 10.07
N GLY A 72 19.05 -17.87 9.31
CA GLY A 72 17.82 -17.26 9.81
C GLY A 72 16.73 -17.20 8.73
N HIS A 73 15.55 -16.78 9.11
CA HIS A 73 14.45 -16.54 8.19
C HIS A 73 14.20 -15.04 8.06
N ASN A 74 14.52 -14.43 6.92
CA ASN A 74 14.67 -12.98 6.77
C ASN A 74 15.81 -12.43 7.64
N ILE A 75 16.95 -13.11 7.58
CA ILE A 75 18.12 -12.89 8.45
C ILE A 75 18.66 -11.45 8.44
N LYS A 76 18.33 -10.67 7.40
CA LYS A 76 18.67 -9.24 7.34
C LYS A 76 18.14 -8.48 8.55
N PHE A 77 16.95 -8.84 9.05
CA PHE A 77 16.37 -8.25 10.25
C PHE A 77 17.22 -8.58 11.48
N ASP A 78 17.60 -9.84 11.64
CA ASP A 78 18.42 -10.30 12.77
C ASP A 78 19.80 -9.67 12.75
N LEU A 79 20.48 -9.66 11.61
CA LEU A 79 21.79 -9.02 11.44
C LEU A 79 21.75 -7.53 11.78
N LYS A 80 20.71 -6.83 11.35
CA LYS A 80 20.52 -5.41 11.65
C LYS A 80 20.45 -5.18 13.16
N TRP A 81 19.70 -6.01 13.88
CA TRP A 81 19.60 -5.93 15.33
C TRP A 81 20.88 -6.33 16.04
N LEU A 82 21.55 -7.39 15.62
CA LEU A 82 22.83 -7.80 16.18
C LEU A 82 23.87 -6.67 16.05
N ARG A 83 24.04 -6.10 14.87
CA ARG A 83 24.98 -4.99 14.62
C ARG A 83 24.62 -3.73 15.41
N ALA A 84 23.34 -3.35 15.43
CA ALA A 84 22.87 -2.19 16.19
C ALA A 84 23.10 -2.35 17.71
N CYS A 85 23.06 -3.58 18.23
CA CYS A 85 23.40 -3.90 19.63
C CYS A 85 24.90 -4.06 19.88
N GLY A 86 25.74 -3.90 18.86
CA GLY A 86 27.21 -3.97 18.95
C GLY A 86 27.75 -5.39 18.99
N PHE A 87 27.03 -6.36 18.44
CA PHE A 87 27.57 -7.69 18.14
C PHE A 87 28.37 -7.68 16.85
N VAL A 88 29.42 -8.48 16.81
CA VAL A 88 30.29 -8.63 15.65
C VAL A 88 30.12 -10.04 15.09
N TYR A 89 29.78 -10.12 13.81
CA TYR A 89 29.73 -11.36 13.06
C TYR A 89 30.25 -11.12 11.64
N THR A 90 31.26 -11.89 11.22
CA THR A 90 31.94 -11.77 9.93
C THR A 90 31.89 -13.07 9.12
N GLY A 91 31.15 -14.07 9.59
CA GLY A 91 30.93 -15.31 8.89
C GLY A 91 29.93 -15.21 7.75
N ARG A 92 29.70 -16.32 7.07
CA ARG A 92 28.68 -16.39 6.01
C ARG A 92 27.27 -16.42 6.60
N VAL A 93 26.32 -15.89 5.86
CA VAL A 93 24.88 -15.94 6.19
C VAL A 93 24.10 -16.80 5.24
N HIS A 94 22.97 -17.34 5.70
CA HIS A 94 22.00 -18.05 4.87
C HIS A 94 20.59 -17.61 5.27
N ASP A 95 19.88 -17.05 4.30
CA ASP A 95 18.49 -16.64 4.47
C ASP A 95 17.55 -17.69 3.88
N THR A 96 16.79 -18.36 4.75
CA THR A 96 15.81 -19.38 4.30
C THR A 96 14.66 -18.78 3.49
N MET A 97 14.34 -17.50 3.67
CA MET A 97 13.32 -16.80 2.87
C MET A 97 13.82 -16.52 1.46
N ILE A 98 15.07 -16.09 1.29
CA ILE A 98 15.71 -15.89 -0.01
C ILE A 98 15.88 -17.25 -0.72
N CYS A 99 16.31 -18.27 0.00
CA CYS A 99 16.42 -19.63 -0.52
C CYS A 99 15.08 -20.11 -1.09
N GLU A 100 14.01 -19.95 -0.34
CA GLU A 100 12.65 -20.32 -0.77
C GLU A 100 12.19 -19.54 -2.01
N TYR A 101 12.48 -18.24 -2.08
CA TYR A 101 12.17 -17.44 -3.26
C TYR A 101 12.86 -17.97 -4.52
N LEU A 102 14.12 -18.34 -4.42
CA LEU A 102 14.89 -18.89 -5.54
C LEU A 102 14.41 -20.28 -5.95
N ILE A 103 14.11 -21.17 -4.99
CA ILE A 103 13.57 -22.52 -5.27
C ILE A 103 12.25 -22.41 -6.06
N ASN A 104 11.40 -21.45 -5.70
CA ASN A 104 10.13 -21.19 -6.41
C ASN A 104 10.28 -20.37 -7.70
N GLY A 105 11.51 -20.17 -8.20
CA GLY A 105 11.78 -19.45 -9.46
C GLY A 105 11.32 -18.00 -9.47
N GLY A 106 11.33 -17.30 -8.34
CA GLY A 106 10.86 -15.93 -8.21
C GLY A 106 9.34 -15.75 -8.29
N SER A 107 8.59 -16.82 -8.19
CA SER A 107 7.12 -16.79 -8.22
C SER A 107 6.56 -16.05 -6.99
N LYS A 108 5.42 -15.38 -7.16
CA LYS A 108 4.73 -14.67 -6.07
C LYS A 108 3.99 -15.64 -5.14
N VAL A 109 4.75 -16.41 -4.36
CA VAL A 109 4.23 -17.27 -3.30
C VAL A 109 4.46 -16.63 -1.94
N PRO A 110 3.62 -16.89 -0.93
CA PRO A 110 3.87 -16.40 0.43
C PRO A 110 5.17 -16.98 1.00
N LEU A 111 6.06 -16.12 1.49
CA LEU A 111 7.39 -16.49 1.97
C LEU A 111 7.53 -16.42 3.51
N SER A 112 6.45 -16.20 4.26
CA SER A 112 6.53 -16.24 5.73
C SER A 112 6.96 -17.64 6.22
N LEU A 113 7.69 -17.70 7.33
CA LEU A 113 8.19 -18.94 7.92
C LEU A 113 7.08 -20.00 8.02
N LYS A 114 5.91 -19.65 8.54
CA LYS A 114 4.73 -20.52 8.60
C LYS A 114 4.37 -21.13 7.23
N LYS A 115 4.34 -20.32 6.18
CA LYS A 115 3.97 -20.79 4.84
C LYS A 115 5.08 -21.61 4.17
N CYS A 116 6.31 -21.34 4.48
CA CYS A 116 7.43 -22.19 4.06
C CYS A 116 7.34 -23.56 4.75
N CYS A 117 7.16 -23.63 6.06
CA CYS A 117 7.02 -24.89 6.80
C CYS A 117 5.84 -25.72 6.31
N GLU A 118 4.68 -25.10 6.01
CA GLU A 118 3.51 -25.80 5.43
C GLU A 118 3.87 -26.49 4.09
N ARG A 119 4.68 -25.86 3.22
CA ARG A 119 5.08 -26.45 1.92
C ARG A 119 5.97 -27.68 2.04
N TYR A 120 6.82 -27.70 3.05
CA TYR A 120 7.72 -28.84 3.32
C TYR A 120 7.14 -29.84 4.32
N ALA A 121 5.90 -29.65 4.77
CA ALA A 121 5.23 -30.48 5.78
C ALA A 121 6.07 -30.63 7.08
N LEU A 122 6.73 -29.54 7.49
CA LEU A 122 7.52 -29.44 8.70
C LEU A 122 6.65 -29.17 9.93
N SER A 123 7.30 -29.15 11.10
CA SER A 123 6.68 -28.78 12.36
C SER A 123 5.94 -27.44 12.23
N PRO A 124 4.70 -27.32 12.75
CA PRO A 124 3.96 -26.07 12.64
C PRO A 124 4.59 -24.98 13.50
N LYS A 125 4.71 -23.77 12.94
CA LYS A 125 5.09 -22.60 13.73
C LYS A 125 4.01 -22.34 14.80
N LYS A 126 4.41 -22.12 16.05
CA LYS A 126 3.52 -21.86 17.19
C LYS A 126 2.98 -20.42 17.22
N THR A 127 2.44 -19.96 16.10
CA THR A 127 1.88 -18.60 15.97
C THR A 127 0.70 -18.31 16.87
N ASP A 128 -0.07 -19.33 17.24
CA ASP A 128 -1.22 -19.25 18.14
C ASP A 128 -0.87 -18.70 19.52
N LEU A 129 0.36 -18.95 20.00
CA LEU A 129 0.85 -18.44 21.29
C LEU A 129 0.89 -16.90 21.35
N THR A 130 1.32 -16.26 20.28
CA THR A 130 1.56 -14.81 20.23
C THR A 130 0.54 -14.05 19.36
N GLU A 131 -0.23 -14.74 18.52
CA GLU A 131 -1.10 -14.12 17.50
C GLU A 131 -2.08 -13.11 18.10
N LYS A 132 -2.74 -13.43 19.20
CA LYS A 132 -3.67 -12.51 19.86
C LYS A 132 -2.96 -11.24 20.35
N TYR A 133 -1.81 -11.38 20.98
CA TYR A 133 -1.04 -10.22 21.47
C TYR A 133 -0.59 -9.32 20.33
N LEU A 134 -0.09 -9.89 19.24
CA LEU A 134 0.37 -9.15 18.07
C LEU A 134 -0.78 -8.48 17.31
N GLN A 135 -1.97 -9.11 17.23
CA GLN A 135 -3.18 -8.49 16.69
C GLN A 135 -3.60 -7.28 17.52
N ASP A 136 -3.51 -7.37 18.85
CA ASP A 136 -3.79 -6.28 19.78
C ASP A 136 -2.65 -5.24 19.87
N LYS A 137 -1.61 -5.37 19.00
CA LYS A 137 -0.44 -4.49 18.98
C LYS A 137 0.37 -4.45 20.30
N ILE A 138 0.38 -5.57 21.01
CA ILE A 138 1.20 -5.74 22.24
C ILE A 138 2.59 -6.19 21.80
N SER A 139 3.60 -5.41 22.16
CA SER A 139 5.00 -5.67 21.83
C SER A 139 5.61 -6.76 22.73
N PHE A 140 6.61 -7.48 22.22
CA PHE A 140 7.16 -8.71 22.84
C PHE A 140 7.63 -8.55 24.28
N GLU A 141 8.13 -7.40 24.69
CA GLU A 141 8.55 -7.14 26.07
C GLU A 141 7.38 -7.14 27.07
N ARG A 142 6.15 -7.12 26.59
CA ARG A 142 4.91 -7.11 27.38
C ARG A 142 4.12 -8.42 27.33
N ILE A 143 4.49 -9.32 26.44
CA ILE A 143 3.91 -10.67 26.36
C ILE A 143 4.56 -11.49 27.49
N PRO A 144 3.81 -12.34 28.24
CA PRO A 144 4.40 -13.15 29.32
C PRO A 144 5.64 -13.92 28.86
N TRP A 145 6.73 -13.82 29.62
CA TRP A 145 8.02 -14.40 29.23
C TRP A 145 7.99 -15.89 28.81
N PRO A 146 7.27 -16.78 29.51
CA PRO A 146 7.19 -18.19 29.09
C PRO A 146 6.66 -18.35 27.67
N ILE A 147 5.69 -17.50 27.25
CA ILE A 147 5.11 -17.51 25.91
C ILE A 147 6.14 -17.02 24.89
N VAL A 148 6.84 -15.91 25.17
CA VAL A 148 7.88 -15.38 24.28
C VAL A 148 8.99 -16.41 24.09
N LYS A 149 9.43 -17.05 25.17
CA LYS A 149 10.47 -18.09 25.14
C LYS A 149 10.02 -19.29 24.31
N GLU A 150 8.84 -19.85 24.57
CA GLU A 150 8.32 -21.01 23.83
C GLU A 150 8.14 -20.71 22.35
N TYR A 151 7.67 -19.49 22.02
CA TYR A 151 7.51 -19.03 20.65
C TYR A 151 8.85 -18.93 19.93
N GLY A 152 9.84 -18.23 20.49
CA GLY A 152 11.14 -18.03 19.84
C GLY A 152 11.99 -19.31 19.76
N GLU A 153 11.92 -20.20 20.77
CA GLU A 153 12.54 -21.53 20.68
C GLU A 153 11.94 -22.36 19.54
N ALA A 154 10.61 -22.27 19.34
CA ALA A 154 9.94 -22.94 18.23
C ALA A 154 10.35 -22.34 16.88
N ASP A 155 10.51 -21.01 16.78
CA ASP A 155 10.92 -20.35 15.52
C ASP A 155 12.35 -20.76 15.14
N VAL A 156 13.29 -20.84 16.06
CA VAL A 156 14.63 -21.38 15.82
C VAL A 156 14.58 -22.84 15.33
N GLN A 157 13.76 -23.66 15.98
CA GLN A 157 13.64 -25.08 15.62
C GLN A 157 13.09 -25.25 14.21
N VAL A 158 11.98 -24.59 13.88
CA VAL A 158 11.36 -24.72 12.54
C VAL A 158 12.20 -24.06 11.44
N THR A 159 12.98 -23.01 11.76
CA THR A 159 13.95 -22.41 10.84
C THR A 159 15.08 -23.37 10.51
N LYS A 160 15.54 -24.14 11.50
CA LYS A 160 16.55 -25.21 11.29
C LYS A 160 16.01 -26.31 10.39
N GLU A 161 14.82 -26.82 10.68
CA GLU A 161 14.16 -27.85 9.85
C GLU A 161 13.97 -27.37 8.41
N LEU A 162 13.56 -26.11 8.24
CA LEU A 162 13.39 -25.51 6.92
C LEU A 162 14.71 -25.38 6.18
N TYR A 163 15.77 -24.94 6.84
CA TYR A 163 17.13 -24.87 6.28
C TYR A 163 17.58 -26.23 5.77
N GLU A 164 17.47 -27.27 6.58
CA GLU A 164 17.86 -28.66 6.24
C GLU A 164 17.06 -29.15 5.02
N ALA A 165 15.73 -28.99 5.02
CA ALA A 165 14.88 -29.39 3.91
C ALA A 165 15.18 -28.61 2.62
N GLN A 166 15.52 -27.33 2.71
CA GLN A 166 15.86 -26.52 1.56
C GLN A 166 17.22 -26.90 0.95
N ILE A 167 18.22 -27.19 1.77
CA ILE A 167 19.55 -27.62 1.29
C ILE A 167 19.43 -28.91 0.48
N ASP A 168 18.62 -29.87 0.92
CA ASP A 168 18.38 -31.13 0.23
C ASP A 168 17.65 -30.93 -1.10
N ASN A 169 16.75 -29.95 -1.18
CA ASN A 169 15.94 -29.67 -2.36
C ASN A 169 16.51 -28.59 -3.28
N MET A 170 17.64 -27.95 -2.93
CA MET A 170 18.22 -26.84 -3.69
C MET A 170 18.83 -27.31 -5.02
N PRO A 171 18.33 -26.84 -6.17
CA PRO A 171 18.94 -27.14 -7.46
C PRO A 171 20.39 -26.62 -7.53
N LYS A 172 21.32 -27.46 -7.96
CA LYS A 172 22.76 -27.11 -8.06
C LYS A 172 22.99 -25.78 -8.81
N ARG A 173 22.21 -25.53 -9.87
CA ARG A 173 22.27 -24.31 -10.70
C ARG A 173 21.96 -23.00 -9.92
N LEU A 174 21.25 -23.08 -8.79
CA LEU A 174 20.86 -21.91 -8.01
C LEU A 174 21.83 -21.59 -6.86
N LYS A 175 22.81 -22.47 -6.59
CA LYS A 175 23.74 -22.27 -5.45
C LYS A 175 24.51 -20.97 -5.54
N ALA A 176 25.12 -20.66 -6.69
CA ALA A 176 25.86 -19.42 -6.88
C ALA A 176 24.98 -18.17 -6.75
N THR A 177 23.73 -18.24 -7.24
CA THR A 177 22.76 -17.16 -7.09
C THR A 177 22.37 -16.97 -5.63
N LEU A 178 22.19 -18.04 -4.87
CA LEU A 178 21.88 -17.97 -3.44
C LEU A 178 23.06 -17.40 -2.64
N GLU A 179 24.29 -17.83 -2.93
CA GLU A 179 25.50 -17.28 -2.28
C GLU A 179 25.59 -15.78 -2.51
N LEU A 180 25.50 -15.33 -3.77
CA LEU A 180 25.49 -13.88 -4.10
C LEU A 180 24.35 -13.13 -3.41
N SER A 181 23.14 -13.73 -3.36
CA SER A 181 21.99 -13.08 -2.71
C SER A 181 22.17 -12.96 -1.19
N ASN A 182 22.81 -13.92 -0.56
CA ASN A 182 23.14 -13.86 0.86
C ASN A 182 24.25 -12.83 1.16
N GLU A 183 25.26 -12.72 0.31
CA GLU A 183 26.30 -11.65 0.40
C GLU A 183 25.66 -10.26 0.22
N MET A 184 24.74 -10.11 -0.73
CA MET A 184 23.98 -8.87 -0.92
C MET A 184 23.09 -8.55 0.27
N CYS A 185 22.52 -9.56 0.95
CA CYS A 185 21.72 -9.37 2.15
C CYS A 185 22.58 -8.76 3.28
N ASP A 186 23.81 -9.26 3.44
CA ASP A 186 24.78 -8.78 4.41
C ASP A 186 25.18 -7.31 4.13
N LEU A 187 25.54 -7.01 2.87
CA LEU A 187 25.86 -5.65 2.43
C LEU A 187 24.69 -4.67 2.63
N LEU A 188 23.47 -5.09 2.28
CA LEU A 188 22.27 -4.26 2.44
C LEU A 188 21.96 -3.98 3.90
N THR A 189 22.33 -4.88 4.83
CA THR A 189 22.22 -4.64 6.26
C THR A 189 23.09 -3.45 6.70
N ASP A 190 24.34 -3.41 6.25
CA ASP A 190 25.24 -2.28 6.55
C ASP A 190 24.74 -0.97 5.94
N MET A 191 24.29 -1.01 4.69
CA MET A 191 23.72 0.18 4.03
C MET A 191 22.48 0.72 4.77
N GLU A 192 21.61 -0.16 5.27
CA GLU A 192 20.43 0.25 6.03
C GLU A 192 20.78 0.80 7.42
N LEU A 193 21.82 0.29 8.06
CA LEU A 193 22.32 0.81 9.35
C LEU A 193 23.00 2.16 9.18
N GLU A 194 23.83 2.33 8.15
CA GLU A 194 24.45 3.63 7.83
C GLU A 194 23.40 4.69 7.47
N GLY A 195 22.39 4.27 6.70
CA GLY A 195 21.30 5.14 6.26
C GLY A 195 21.74 6.16 5.22
N ILE A 196 20.90 7.17 5.00
CA ILE A 196 21.14 8.28 4.08
C ILE A 196 21.04 9.59 4.84
N GLN A 197 22.07 10.41 4.75
CA GLN A 197 22.06 11.73 5.37
C GLN A 197 21.09 12.66 4.64
N ILE A 198 20.10 13.17 5.37
CA ILE A 198 19.11 14.13 4.86
C ILE A 198 19.36 15.49 5.51
N SER A 199 19.54 16.55 4.68
CA SER A 199 19.56 17.92 5.17
C SER A 199 18.14 18.34 5.59
N ARG A 200 17.95 18.60 6.87
CA ARG A 200 16.67 19.10 7.41
C ARG A 200 16.30 20.46 6.82
N GLU A 201 17.28 21.32 6.61
CA GLU A 201 17.08 22.65 6.02
C GLU A 201 16.56 22.55 4.59
N ASN A 202 17.21 21.73 3.75
CA ASN A 202 16.77 21.51 2.38
C ASN A 202 15.37 20.88 2.34
N LEU A 203 15.10 19.92 3.23
CA LEU A 203 13.78 19.29 3.32
C LEU A 203 12.68 20.30 3.67
N LEU A 204 12.93 21.20 4.61
CA LEU A 204 12.00 22.27 4.99
C LEU A 204 11.81 23.29 3.86
N ALA A 205 12.89 23.67 3.17
CA ALA A 205 12.82 24.58 2.03
C ALA A 205 11.99 23.98 0.88
N ILE A 206 12.25 22.72 0.51
CA ILE A 206 11.47 21.99 -0.50
C ILE A 206 10.00 21.86 -0.09
N LYS A 207 9.73 21.56 1.18
CA LYS A 207 8.36 21.50 1.70
C LYS A 207 7.62 22.83 1.56
N GLU A 208 8.29 23.94 1.85
CA GLU A 208 7.71 25.26 1.71
C GLU A 208 7.43 25.61 0.23
N GLU A 209 8.38 25.32 -0.65
CA GLU A 209 8.25 25.50 -2.10
C GLU A 209 7.07 24.71 -2.65
N TYR A 210 7.00 23.40 -2.34
CA TYR A 210 5.90 22.53 -2.80
C TYR A 210 4.56 22.93 -2.20
N THR A 211 4.53 23.42 -0.96
CA THR A 211 3.29 23.92 -0.35
C THR A 211 2.76 25.15 -1.09
N LYS A 212 3.62 26.07 -1.53
CA LYS A 212 3.24 27.23 -2.34
C LYS A 212 2.77 26.80 -3.73
N GLU A 213 3.52 25.89 -4.36
CA GLU A 213 3.19 25.37 -5.69
C GLU A 213 1.82 24.64 -5.68
N ILE A 214 1.56 23.77 -4.69
CA ILE A 214 0.27 23.07 -4.54
C ILE A 214 -0.88 24.07 -4.48
N ARG A 215 -0.79 25.09 -3.64
CA ARG A 215 -1.85 26.12 -3.51
C ARG A 215 -2.12 26.85 -4.82
N THR A 216 -1.06 27.15 -5.57
CA THR A 216 -1.17 27.79 -6.89
C THR A 216 -1.87 26.88 -7.88
N LEU A 217 -1.45 25.61 -7.93
CA LEU A 217 -2.05 24.60 -8.80
C LEU A 217 -3.52 24.31 -8.42
N GLU A 218 -3.86 24.22 -7.14
CA GLU A 218 -5.24 24.05 -6.67
C GLU A 218 -6.14 25.20 -7.10
N SER A 219 -5.67 26.43 -6.92
CA SER A 219 -6.40 27.63 -7.35
C SER A 219 -6.62 27.63 -8.86
N PHE A 220 -5.57 27.34 -9.63
CA PHE A 220 -5.64 27.25 -11.09
C PHE A 220 -6.60 26.14 -11.54
N LEU A 221 -6.43 24.92 -11.04
CA LEU A 221 -7.28 23.77 -11.42
C LEU A 221 -8.74 24.01 -11.04
N SER A 222 -9.01 24.60 -9.88
CA SER A 222 -10.37 24.97 -9.46
C SER A 222 -10.99 25.98 -10.39
N SER A 223 -10.24 27.02 -10.80
CA SER A 223 -10.73 28.02 -11.74
C SER A 223 -11.02 27.42 -13.13
N GLU A 224 -10.14 26.55 -13.64
CA GLU A 224 -10.31 25.88 -14.91
C GLU A 224 -11.49 24.90 -14.90
N VAL A 225 -11.64 24.12 -13.82
CA VAL A 225 -12.81 23.25 -13.64
C VAL A 225 -14.09 24.07 -13.64
N LYS A 226 -14.14 25.16 -12.88
CA LYS A 226 -15.31 26.05 -12.87
C LYS A 226 -15.58 26.65 -14.24
N ARG A 227 -14.55 27.04 -14.98
CA ARG A 227 -14.70 27.59 -16.35
C ARG A 227 -15.30 26.56 -17.33
N VAL A 228 -14.88 25.28 -17.24
CA VAL A 228 -15.34 24.25 -18.19
C VAL A 228 -16.57 23.46 -17.73
N MET A 229 -16.83 23.34 -16.43
CA MET A 229 -17.97 22.58 -15.88
C MET A 229 -19.11 23.47 -15.39
N GLY A 230 -18.86 24.78 -15.23
CA GLY A 230 -19.77 25.70 -14.55
C GLY A 230 -19.74 25.45 -13.03
N ASP A 231 -20.91 25.57 -12.41
CA ASP A 231 -21.02 25.42 -10.93
C ASP A 231 -21.17 23.95 -10.48
N THR A 232 -20.99 22.96 -11.38
CA THR A 232 -21.00 21.54 -11.00
C THR A 232 -19.91 21.26 -9.97
N GLU A 233 -20.29 20.69 -8.84
CA GLU A 233 -19.32 20.22 -7.82
C GLU A 233 -18.45 19.12 -8.40
N ILE A 234 -17.14 19.31 -8.47
CA ILE A 234 -16.16 18.36 -9.01
C ILE A 234 -15.07 18.11 -7.98
N ASN A 235 -14.82 16.84 -7.70
CA ASN A 235 -13.69 16.39 -6.89
C ASN A 235 -12.63 15.77 -7.82
N LEU A 236 -11.50 16.46 -8.03
CA LEU A 236 -10.41 15.95 -8.86
C LEU A 236 -9.68 14.74 -8.28
N ASP A 237 -9.87 14.41 -7.01
CA ASP A 237 -9.37 13.16 -6.42
C ASP A 237 -10.21 11.94 -6.83
N SER A 238 -11.45 12.16 -7.25
CA SER A 238 -12.32 11.13 -7.81
C SER A 238 -11.98 10.84 -9.27
N SER A 239 -11.69 9.59 -9.60
CA SER A 239 -11.43 9.17 -10.98
C SER A 239 -12.65 9.37 -11.89
N GLU A 240 -13.85 9.29 -11.33
CA GLU A 240 -15.11 9.50 -12.07
C GLU A 240 -15.29 10.99 -12.41
N ASP A 241 -15.06 11.88 -11.47
CA ASP A 241 -15.18 13.32 -11.70
C ASP A 241 -14.06 13.85 -12.63
N ARG A 242 -12.83 13.36 -12.48
CA ARG A 242 -11.76 13.63 -13.46
C ARG A 242 -12.18 13.22 -14.88
N SER A 243 -12.73 12.02 -15.00
CA SER A 243 -13.23 11.51 -16.28
C SER A 243 -14.29 12.44 -16.87
N ARG A 244 -15.22 12.95 -16.05
CA ARG A 244 -16.25 13.92 -16.48
C ARG A 244 -15.64 15.23 -16.99
N VAL A 245 -14.64 15.76 -16.30
CA VAL A 245 -13.95 16.99 -16.68
C VAL A 245 -13.17 16.81 -17.99
N ILE A 246 -12.41 15.73 -18.11
CA ILE A 246 -11.54 15.47 -19.26
C ILE A 246 -12.34 15.11 -20.52
N PHE A 247 -13.26 14.14 -20.42
CA PHE A 247 -13.94 13.56 -21.57
C PHE A 247 -15.34 14.14 -21.83
N SER A 248 -15.85 14.98 -20.93
CA SER A 248 -17.17 15.63 -21.07
C SER A 248 -18.34 14.67 -21.19
N ARG A 249 -18.18 13.47 -20.64
CA ARG A 249 -19.13 12.36 -20.78
C ARG A 249 -19.32 11.63 -19.47
N GLU A 250 -20.50 11.04 -19.31
CA GLU A 250 -20.87 10.17 -18.19
C GLU A 250 -21.44 8.85 -18.71
N VAL A 251 -21.00 7.73 -18.14
CA VAL A 251 -21.50 6.40 -18.50
C VAL A 251 -22.93 6.23 -17.97
N LEU A 252 -23.86 5.82 -18.85
CA LEU A 252 -25.28 5.67 -18.53
C LEU A 252 -25.56 4.43 -17.68
N ASP A 253 -24.96 3.30 -18.05
CA ASP A 253 -25.11 2.01 -17.38
C ASP A 253 -23.74 1.30 -17.33
N LYS A 254 -23.17 1.22 -16.14
CA LYS A 254 -21.84 0.60 -15.89
C LYS A 254 -21.82 -0.90 -16.20
N LYS A 255 -22.94 -1.62 -16.01
CA LYS A 255 -23.02 -3.06 -16.32
C LYS A 255 -23.01 -3.29 -17.82
N ARG A 256 -23.86 -2.58 -18.56
CA ARG A 256 -23.93 -2.65 -20.02
C ARG A 256 -22.64 -2.17 -20.67
N TRP A 257 -22.02 -1.12 -20.14
CA TRP A 257 -20.69 -0.63 -20.53
C TRP A 257 -19.64 -1.73 -20.42
N ALA A 258 -19.51 -2.35 -19.24
CA ALA A 258 -18.55 -3.43 -19.00
C ALA A 258 -18.78 -4.63 -19.92
N MET A 259 -20.03 -4.98 -20.23
CA MET A 259 -20.39 -6.07 -21.12
C MET A 259 -20.00 -5.79 -22.58
N ILE A 260 -20.31 -4.59 -23.11
CA ILE A 260 -20.02 -4.21 -24.48
C ILE A 260 -18.53 -4.23 -24.78
N PHE A 261 -17.72 -3.73 -23.85
CA PHE A 261 -16.28 -3.64 -24.02
C PHE A 261 -15.51 -4.84 -23.43
N ASN A 262 -16.20 -5.85 -22.87
CA ASN A 262 -15.65 -7.04 -22.21
C ASN A 262 -14.65 -6.68 -21.11
N LEU A 263 -15.07 -5.84 -20.17
CA LEU A 263 -14.26 -5.35 -19.07
C LEU A 263 -14.52 -6.13 -17.77
N GLY A 264 -13.60 -6.02 -16.80
CA GLY A 264 -13.73 -6.64 -15.48
C GLY A 264 -12.93 -7.93 -15.35
N TYR A 265 -13.42 -8.83 -14.51
CA TYR A 265 -12.76 -10.08 -14.16
C TYR A 265 -13.67 -11.27 -14.46
N GLU A 266 -13.09 -12.40 -14.78
CA GLU A 266 -13.73 -13.71 -14.84
C GLU A 266 -13.20 -14.60 -13.71
N ASP A 267 -14.07 -15.30 -13.04
CA ASP A 267 -13.69 -16.28 -12.01
C ASP A 267 -13.35 -17.61 -12.70
N ARG A 268 -12.19 -18.19 -12.36
CA ARG A 268 -11.70 -19.49 -12.81
C ARG A 268 -11.37 -20.37 -11.60
N GLY A 269 -12.39 -20.89 -10.95
CA GLY A 269 -12.22 -21.67 -9.72
C GLY A 269 -11.56 -20.82 -8.62
N ASN A 270 -10.37 -21.21 -8.17
CA ASN A 270 -9.63 -20.53 -7.09
C ASN A 270 -8.88 -19.26 -7.55
N SER A 271 -8.98 -18.85 -8.82
CA SER A 271 -8.27 -17.66 -9.33
C SER A 271 -9.21 -16.70 -10.04
N ARG A 272 -8.88 -15.40 -9.97
CA ARG A 272 -9.60 -14.31 -10.61
C ARG A 272 -8.73 -13.72 -11.73
N ARG A 273 -9.16 -13.86 -12.99
CA ARG A 273 -8.41 -13.36 -14.13
C ARG A 273 -9.06 -12.11 -14.72
N LYS A 274 -8.26 -11.10 -15.04
CA LYS A 274 -8.74 -9.91 -15.74
C LYS A 274 -9.16 -10.28 -17.17
N LYS A 275 -10.36 -9.90 -17.56
CA LYS A 275 -10.87 -10.08 -18.93
C LYS A 275 -10.03 -9.28 -19.92
N ARG A 276 -9.85 -9.80 -21.13
CA ARG A 276 -9.24 -9.03 -22.23
C ARG A 276 -10.29 -8.14 -22.87
N PRO A 277 -10.06 -6.82 -22.97
CA PRO A 277 -10.97 -5.92 -23.66
C PRO A 277 -11.24 -6.37 -25.11
N LYS A 278 -12.44 -6.12 -25.59
CA LYS A 278 -12.81 -6.45 -26.97
C LYS A 278 -12.11 -5.51 -27.95
N ARG A 279 -11.28 -6.04 -28.85
CA ARG A 279 -10.66 -5.23 -29.89
C ARG A 279 -11.71 -4.58 -30.81
N MET A 280 -11.57 -3.30 -31.07
CA MET A 280 -12.48 -2.51 -31.90
C MET A 280 -11.67 -1.52 -32.75
N THR A 281 -12.16 -1.20 -33.93
CA THR A 281 -11.63 -0.07 -34.69
C THR A 281 -11.99 1.25 -34.00
N PRO A 282 -11.23 2.33 -34.19
CA PRO A 282 -11.53 3.64 -33.59
C PRO A 282 -12.94 4.13 -33.88
N ALA A 283 -13.45 3.90 -35.09
CA ALA A 283 -14.81 4.28 -35.47
C ALA A 283 -15.88 3.52 -34.68
N VAL A 284 -15.74 2.21 -34.55
CA VAL A 284 -16.66 1.36 -33.76
C VAL A 284 -16.57 1.70 -32.27
N LEU A 285 -15.37 1.98 -31.76
CA LEU A 285 -15.16 2.41 -30.38
C LEU A 285 -15.90 3.72 -30.11
N SER A 286 -15.69 4.74 -30.94
CA SER A 286 -16.35 6.05 -30.81
C SER A 286 -17.88 5.95 -30.88
N GLN A 287 -18.42 5.12 -31.78
CA GLN A 287 -19.85 4.89 -31.89
C GLN A 287 -20.44 4.22 -30.64
N ASN A 288 -19.74 3.20 -30.10
CA ASN A 288 -20.18 2.53 -28.88
C ASN A 288 -20.08 3.46 -27.65
N ILE A 289 -19.03 4.27 -27.54
CA ILE A 289 -18.92 5.28 -26.51
C ILE A 289 -20.09 6.26 -26.58
N ALA A 290 -20.39 6.78 -27.77
CA ALA A 290 -21.48 7.72 -27.95
C ALA A 290 -22.85 7.14 -27.54
N ARG A 291 -23.10 5.86 -27.82
CA ARG A 291 -24.33 5.15 -27.44
C ARG A 291 -24.47 4.84 -25.97
N GLN A 292 -23.34 4.62 -25.28
CA GLN A 292 -23.30 4.20 -23.86
C GLN A 292 -23.05 5.34 -22.89
N THR A 293 -22.83 6.55 -23.39
CA THR A 293 -22.57 7.74 -22.57
C THR A 293 -23.51 8.87 -22.92
N ARG A 294 -23.72 9.78 -21.97
CA ARG A 294 -24.34 11.07 -22.24
C ARG A 294 -23.31 12.19 -22.20
N LEU A 295 -23.50 13.20 -23.05
CA LEU A 295 -22.73 14.43 -23.00
C LEU A 295 -23.14 15.25 -21.79
N LEU A 296 -22.14 15.83 -21.13
CA LEU A 296 -22.34 16.73 -20.02
C LEU A 296 -22.44 18.18 -20.51
N TYR A 297 -23.21 18.97 -19.78
CA TYR A 297 -23.44 20.39 -20.06
C TYR A 297 -23.05 21.19 -18.82
N LYS A 298 -22.56 22.40 -19.02
CA LYS A 298 -22.29 23.31 -17.90
C LYS A 298 -23.54 23.51 -17.08
N THR A 299 -23.36 23.72 -15.80
CA THR A 299 -24.45 24.03 -14.89
C THR A 299 -24.27 25.40 -14.25
N LYS A 300 -25.38 26.03 -13.90
CA LYS A 300 -25.43 27.23 -13.08
C LYS A 300 -26.18 26.92 -11.81
N MET A 301 -25.59 27.27 -10.69
CA MET A 301 -26.19 27.07 -9.39
C MET A 301 -27.18 28.22 -9.11
N GLU A 302 -28.40 27.86 -8.73
CA GLU A 302 -29.45 28.81 -8.35
C GLU A 302 -30.10 28.38 -7.05
N SER A 303 -30.61 29.34 -6.29
CA SER A 303 -31.39 29.04 -5.11
C SER A 303 -32.61 28.20 -5.46
N CYS A 304 -32.88 27.18 -4.67
CA CYS A 304 -34.02 26.30 -4.90
C CYS A 304 -35.33 27.07 -4.70
N ASN A 305 -36.03 27.34 -5.76
CA ASN A 305 -37.32 28.05 -5.74
C ASN A 305 -38.43 27.32 -4.98
N LYS A 306 -38.31 25.98 -4.83
CA LYS A 306 -39.27 25.17 -4.07
C LYS A 306 -39.19 25.44 -2.56
N CYS A 307 -37.99 25.66 -1.99
CA CYS A 307 -37.79 25.88 -0.57
C CYS A 307 -37.21 27.27 -0.25
N GLY A 308 -37.12 28.17 -1.24
CA GLY A 308 -36.56 29.51 -1.05
C GLY A 308 -35.10 29.48 -0.57
N GLY A 309 -34.32 28.48 -0.95
CA GLY A 309 -32.91 28.32 -0.54
C GLY A 309 -32.70 27.67 0.83
N SER A 310 -33.75 27.41 1.62
CA SER A 310 -33.64 26.87 2.99
C SER A 310 -33.19 25.38 3.04
N GLY A 311 -33.37 24.66 1.95
CA GLY A 311 -33.15 23.21 1.88
C GLY A 311 -34.24 22.35 2.53
N HIS A 312 -35.17 22.97 3.24
CA HIS A 312 -36.13 22.29 4.09
C HIS A 312 -37.50 22.94 4.02
N PHE A 313 -38.54 22.20 4.46
CA PHE A 313 -39.87 22.68 4.77
C PHE A 313 -40.25 22.28 6.19
N TYR A 314 -41.06 23.12 6.79
CA TYR A 314 -41.78 22.74 8.02
C TYR A 314 -43.18 22.28 7.64
N ALA A 315 -43.61 21.16 8.21
CA ALA A 315 -44.96 20.69 7.99
C ALA A 315 -45.97 21.65 8.56
N LEU A 316 -46.95 22.08 7.76
CA LEU A 316 -48.09 22.82 8.28
C LEU A 316 -49.05 21.87 9.02
N LYS A 317 -49.50 22.26 10.21
CA LYS A 317 -50.55 21.56 10.91
C LYS A 317 -51.91 21.86 10.29
N LYS A 318 -52.91 21.06 10.66
CA LYS A 318 -54.29 21.22 10.15
C LYS A 318 -54.92 22.61 10.49
N ASP A 319 -54.41 23.26 11.53
CA ASP A 319 -54.80 24.60 11.98
C ASP A 319 -54.07 25.75 11.27
N GLY A 320 -53.24 25.43 10.26
CA GLY A 320 -52.44 26.40 9.50
C GLY A 320 -51.15 26.84 10.19
N THR A 321 -50.85 26.39 11.39
CA THR A 321 -49.62 26.75 12.10
C THR A 321 -48.44 25.90 11.64
N VAL A 322 -47.20 26.48 11.68
CA VAL A 322 -45.96 25.78 11.30
C VAL A 322 -45.62 24.72 12.34
N GLY A 323 -45.56 23.49 11.91
CA GLY A 323 -45.19 22.38 12.77
C GLY A 323 -43.68 22.35 13.07
N LYS A 324 -43.29 21.68 14.16
CA LYS A 324 -41.88 21.53 14.55
C LYS A 324 -41.08 20.52 13.67
N GLN A 325 -41.76 19.68 12.89
CA GLN A 325 -41.11 18.65 12.06
C GLN A 325 -40.50 19.28 10.80
N ARG A 326 -39.17 19.15 10.70
CA ARG A 326 -38.37 19.59 9.55
C ARG A 326 -38.33 18.47 8.48
N ARG A 327 -38.73 18.77 7.25
CA ARG A 327 -38.66 17.83 6.11
C ARG A 327 -37.69 18.35 5.06
N LEU A 328 -36.85 17.46 4.52
CA LEU A 328 -35.93 17.79 3.45
C LEU A 328 -36.69 18.19 2.17
N CYS A 329 -36.26 19.24 1.52
CA CYS A 329 -36.77 19.62 0.21
C CYS A 329 -36.38 18.56 -0.82
N LYS A 330 -37.35 17.88 -1.42
CA LYS A 330 -37.11 16.85 -2.43
C LYS A 330 -36.44 17.40 -3.70
N ALA A 331 -36.72 18.65 -4.07
CA ALA A 331 -36.18 19.27 -5.30
C ALA A 331 -34.66 19.50 -5.20
N CYS A 332 -34.17 20.02 -4.08
CA CYS A 332 -32.73 20.27 -3.86
C CYS A 332 -32.08 19.23 -2.93
N ARG A 333 -32.83 18.24 -2.45
CA ARG A 333 -32.35 17.18 -1.55
C ARG A 333 -31.69 17.74 -0.27
N GLY A 334 -32.21 18.85 0.25
CA GLY A 334 -31.70 19.50 1.45
C GLY A 334 -30.56 20.48 1.22
N LYS A 335 -30.02 20.62 0.02
CA LYS A 335 -28.88 21.52 -0.30
C LYS A 335 -29.27 23.01 -0.35
N GLY A 336 -30.55 23.36 -0.51
CA GLY A 336 -30.99 24.75 -0.68
C GLY A 336 -30.77 25.30 -2.09
N VAL A 337 -29.94 24.66 -2.91
CA VAL A 337 -29.58 25.05 -4.26
C VAL A 337 -29.88 23.95 -5.28
N VAL A 338 -30.12 24.35 -6.52
CA VAL A 338 -30.30 23.43 -7.67
C VAL A 338 -29.32 23.82 -8.78
N PHE A 339 -28.87 22.83 -9.55
CA PHE A 339 -27.96 23.04 -10.67
C PHE A 339 -28.76 23.00 -11.99
N ILE A 340 -28.87 24.14 -12.63
CA ILE A 340 -29.61 24.29 -13.88
C ILE A 340 -28.67 24.06 -15.05
N ARG A 341 -29.04 23.12 -15.95
CA ARG A 341 -28.28 22.79 -17.13
C ARG A 341 -28.29 23.99 -18.11
N GLN A 342 -27.10 24.33 -18.59
CA GLN A 342 -26.86 25.34 -19.61
C GLN A 342 -26.90 24.71 -21.02
N LYS A 343 -26.87 25.54 -22.08
CA LYS A 343 -26.77 25.06 -23.47
C LYS A 343 -25.35 24.62 -23.84
N GLU A 344 -24.34 25.13 -23.18
CA GLU A 344 -22.92 24.87 -23.46
C GLU A 344 -22.47 23.51 -22.93
N LEU A 345 -21.74 22.78 -23.79
CA LEU A 345 -21.11 21.49 -23.36
C LEU A 345 -20.05 21.73 -22.30
N ALA A 346 -20.05 20.88 -21.29
CA ALA A 346 -19.08 20.90 -20.22
C ALA A 346 -17.78 20.16 -20.56
N GLY A 347 -16.71 20.43 -19.80
CA GLY A 347 -15.44 19.71 -19.83
C GLY A 347 -14.55 20.03 -21.03
N PHE A 348 -13.41 19.36 -21.08
CA PHE A 348 -12.38 19.56 -22.10
C PHE A 348 -12.63 18.82 -23.42
N LYS A 349 -13.60 17.93 -23.48
CA LYS A 349 -14.04 17.20 -24.70
C LYS A 349 -12.91 16.38 -25.34
N MET A 350 -11.99 15.85 -24.56
CA MET A 350 -10.92 15.00 -25.07
C MET A 350 -11.45 13.64 -25.53
N ASN A 351 -10.74 12.98 -26.44
CA ASN A 351 -11.17 11.73 -27.04
C ASN A 351 -10.37 10.54 -26.50
N VAL A 352 -11.00 9.37 -26.55
CA VAL A 352 -10.40 8.07 -26.27
C VAL A 352 -10.18 7.35 -27.59
N ASN A 353 -8.96 6.88 -27.84
CA ASN A 353 -8.56 6.26 -29.10
C ASN A 353 -8.41 4.74 -29.03
N SER A 354 -8.39 4.16 -27.82
CA SER A 354 -8.24 2.73 -27.61
C SER A 354 -9.19 2.21 -26.54
N VAL A 355 -9.62 0.95 -26.67
CA VAL A 355 -10.39 0.24 -25.63
C VAL A 355 -9.56 0.07 -24.36
N ASP A 356 -8.23 0.07 -24.47
CA ASP A 356 -7.32 -0.01 -23.31
C ASP A 356 -7.38 1.25 -22.44
N ASP A 357 -7.95 2.34 -22.94
CA ASP A 357 -8.10 3.61 -22.22
C ASP A 357 -9.41 3.69 -21.42
N ILE A 358 -10.18 2.60 -21.35
CA ILE A 358 -11.43 2.52 -20.59
C ILE A 358 -11.40 1.45 -19.52
N THR A 359 -12.24 1.61 -18.50
CA THR A 359 -12.40 0.71 -17.36
C THR A 359 -13.87 0.35 -17.15
N VAL A 360 -14.16 -0.54 -16.21
CA VAL A 360 -15.54 -0.88 -15.81
C VAL A 360 -16.34 0.34 -15.29
N HIS A 361 -15.66 1.38 -14.84
CA HIS A 361 -16.26 2.58 -14.26
C HIS A 361 -16.34 3.76 -15.25
N GLY A 362 -15.77 3.63 -16.46
CA GLY A 362 -15.72 4.67 -17.48
C GLY A 362 -14.32 4.81 -18.08
N PHE A 363 -13.86 6.03 -18.26
CA PHE A 363 -12.57 6.33 -18.89
C PHE A 363 -11.45 6.31 -17.87
N LYS A 364 -10.25 5.84 -18.27
CA LYS A 364 -9.05 5.92 -17.43
C LYS A 364 -8.61 7.36 -17.23
N THR A 365 -8.10 7.63 -16.04
CA THR A 365 -7.50 8.91 -15.65
C THR A 365 -6.26 8.70 -14.79
N ASP A 366 -5.58 7.55 -14.97
CA ASP A 366 -4.30 7.26 -14.34
C ASP A 366 -3.15 8.05 -15.01
N LYS A 367 -1.96 8.02 -14.41
CA LYS A 367 -0.79 8.77 -14.89
C LYS A 367 -0.49 8.47 -16.36
N LEU A 368 -0.50 7.19 -16.76
CA LEU A 368 -0.21 6.78 -18.13
C LEU A 368 -1.22 7.35 -19.13
N MET A 369 -2.51 7.40 -18.76
CA MET A 369 -3.53 8.01 -19.60
C MET A 369 -3.36 9.52 -19.68
N ILE A 370 -3.08 10.19 -18.58
CA ILE A 370 -2.83 11.63 -18.53
C ILE A 370 -1.64 12.00 -19.44
N ASP A 371 -0.51 11.28 -19.33
CA ASP A 371 0.67 11.50 -20.17
C ASP A 371 0.36 11.30 -21.67
N LYS A 372 -0.46 10.29 -22.00
CA LYS A 372 -0.92 10.04 -23.36
C LYS A 372 -1.82 11.17 -23.91
N LEU A 373 -2.67 11.75 -23.06
CA LEU A 373 -3.55 12.85 -23.46
C LEU A 373 -2.78 14.14 -23.79
N VAL A 374 -1.64 14.40 -23.14
CA VAL A 374 -0.79 15.57 -23.42
C VAL A 374 -0.38 15.64 -24.90
N SER A 375 -0.09 14.48 -25.52
CA SER A 375 0.37 14.42 -26.92
C SER A 375 -0.71 14.78 -27.94
N SER A 376 -1.99 14.62 -27.59
CA SER A 376 -3.15 14.88 -28.48
C SER A 376 -3.96 16.12 -28.09
N ALA A 377 -3.52 16.82 -27.04
CA ALA A 377 -4.23 17.96 -26.46
C ALA A 377 -4.00 19.25 -27.23
N ASN A 378 -5.05 20.10 -27.36
CA ASN A 378 -4.87 21.48 -27.73
C ASN A 378 -4.21 22.29 -26.58
N SER A 379 -3.83 23.54 -26.84
CA SER A 379 -3.08 24.37 -25.86
C SER A 379 -3.77 24.47 -24.50
N GLN A 380 -5.08 24.68 -24.44
CA GLN A 380 -5.82 24.79 -23.18
C GLN A 380 -5.93 23.45 -22.45
N GLN A 381 -6.22 22.37 -23.17
CA GLN A 381 -6.27 21.01 -22.66
C GLN A 381 -4.92 20.60 -22.09
N LYS A 382 -3.84 20.93 -22.81
CA LYS A 382 -2.46 20.60 -22.43
C LYS A 382 -2.09 21.28 -21.10
N ILE A 383 -2.34 22.58 -20.97
CA ILE A 383 -2.08 23.31 -19.73
C ILE A 383 -2.79 22.67 -18.53
N PHE A 384 -4.07 22.33 -18.67
CA PHE A 384 -4.83 21.69 -17.61
C PHE A 384 -4.27 20.31 -17.25
N VAL A 385 -4.00 19.46 -18.24
CA VAL A 385 -3.53 18.09 -18.02
C VAL A 385 -2.13 18.07 -17.41
N GLU A 386 -1.23 18.93 -17.84
CA GLU A 386 0.13 19.08 -17.28
C GLU A 386 0.07 19.62 -15.85
N SER A 387 -0.74 20.65 -15.58
CA SER A 387 -0.92 21.19 -14.23
C SER A 387 -1.52 20.15 -13.29
N TYR A 388 -2.47 19.35 -13.76
CA TYR A 388 -3.05 18.26 -12.98
C TYR A 388 -2.01 17.15 -12.71
N SER A 389 -1.19 16.78 -13.70
CA SER A 389 -0.11 15.80 -13.54
C SER A 389 0.90 16.28 -12.49
N ARG A 390 1.31 17.55 -12.56
CA ARG A 390 2.22 18.16 -11.59
C ARG A 390 1.63 18.22 -10.19
N TYR A 391 0.36 18.62 -10.05
CA TYR A 391 -0.36 18.63 -8.78
C TYR A 391 -0.37 17.26 -8.11
N ASN A 392 -0.71 16.22 -8.88
CA ASN A 392 -0.69 14.84 -8.37
C ASN A 392 0.71 14.37 -7.96
N ALA A 393 1.73 14.71 -8.75
CA ALA A 393 3.12 14.34 -8.42
C ALA A 393 3.52 14.93 -7.07
N ILE A 394 3.28 16.23 -6.85
CA ILE A 394 3.66 16.90 -5.59
C ILE A 394 2.82 16.40 -4.41
N LYS A 395 1.53 16.17 -4.60
CA LYS A 395 0.61 15.71 -3.54
C LYS A 395 0.97 14.31 -3.02
N THR A 396 1.70 13.53 -3.81
CA THR A 396 2.10 12.15 -3.45
C THR A 396 3.37 12.15 -2.59
N TYR A 397 4.13 13.24 -2.57
CA TYR A 397 5.30 13.46 -1.72
C TYR A 397 4.93 14.27 -0.47
#